data_307efa7530539fadb66a71a211280d4e
#
_entry.id   307efa7530539fadb66a71a211280d4e
#
_cell.length_a   1.000
_cell.length_b   1.000
_cell.length_c   1.000
_cell.angle_alpha   90.00
_cell.angle_beta   90.00
_cell.angle_gamma   90.00
#
_symmetry.space_group_name_H-M   'P 1'
#
loop_
_entity.id
_entity.type
_entity.pdbx_description
1 polymer ?
#
loop_
_entity_poly.entity_id
_entity_poly.type
_entity_poly.pdbx_seq_one_letter_code
_entity_poly.pdbx_strand_id
1 'polypeptide(L)'
;MRPSAGCDRECKILAMDFQWDPVDQPTRPSATAAWSGRGLVQALLGCAGWLMLIPAWWLAETPPLVGSFVGWWLSLLAVLFAVFVSIAAILIACVRRSWGVALVSLSLAAAASVVVSRQDSQVYPVEYRYRLHQAALAELVEGYRAGRLDGGVTLPADMRSLCPSGFAYASPTVLFVQLWQNWRAESGTGLAYFAVPPTEPTPVTTASGDLGYPKREVGDGWWWVA
;
A
#
# COMPACT_ATOMS: atom_id res chain seq x y z
N MET A 1 -105.64 12.82 14.09
CA MET A 1 -104.81 12.51 12.93
C MET A 1 -103.63 11.65 13.42
N ARG A 2 -103.55 10.45 12.90
CA ARG A 2 -102.63 9.40 13.40
C ARG A 2 -101.17 9.65 12.95
N PRO A 3 -100.19 9.38 13.82
CA PRO A 3 -98.84 9.20 13.36
C PRO A 3 -98.61 7.76 12.93
N SER A 4 -98.02 7.58 11.80
CA SER A 4 -97.67 6.29 11.21
C SER A 4 -96.43 5.72 11.86
N ALA A 5 -96.61 4.44 12.19
CA ALA A 5 -95.60 3.55 12.67
C ALA A 5 -94.52 3.25 11.60
N GLY A 6 -93.38 2.98 12.09
CA GLY A 6 -92.60 1.90 11.58
C GLY A 6 -91.31 2.20 10.84
N CYS A 7 -90.26 1.86 11.38
CA CYS A 7 -89.39 0.83 10.84
C CYS A 7 -88.08 0.75 11.68
N ASP A 8 -88.25 0.19 12.85
CA ASP A 8 -87.04 -0.39 13.56
C ASP A 8 -86.75 -1.72 12.93
N ARG A 9 -86.02 -1.75 11.86
CA ARG A 9 -85.29 -2.93 11.44
C ARG A 9 -83.84 -2.77 11.77
N GLU A 10 -83.52 -3.33 12.85
CA GLU A 10 -82.29 -4.02 13.17
C GLU A 10 -81.22 -3.94 12.05
N CYS A 11 -80.39 -2.94 12.14
CA CYS A 11 -79.01 -3.05 11.66
C CYS A 11 -78.18 -3.67 12.73
N LYS A 12 -78.36 -4.98 13.00
CA LYS A 12 -77.32 -5.83 13.57
C LYS A 12 -76.28 -6.02 12.50
N ILE A 13 -75.52 -4.98 12.30
CA ILE A 13 -74.23 -5.14 11.61
C ILE A 13 -73.40 -5.93 12.55
N LEU A 14 -73.14 -7.17 12.17
CA LEU A 14 -72.14 -8.06 12.69
C LEU A 14 -70.86 -7.26 12.98
N ALA A 15 -70.71 -6.88 14.26
CA ALA A 15 -69.37 -6.60 14.79
C ALA A 15 -68.63 -7.96 14.74
N MET A 16 -68.08 -8.27 13.59
CA MET A 16 -67.00 -9.22 13.55
C MET A 16 -65.93 -8.63 14.44
N ASP A 17 -65.78 -9.17 15.60
CA ASP A 17 -64.58 -9.02 16.42
C ASP A 17 -63.43 -9.49 15.55
N PHE A 18 -62.87 -8.55 14.81
CA PHE A 18 -61.62 -8.75 14.06
C PHE A 18 -60.53 -8.69 15.14
N GLN A 19 -60.39 -9.80 15.83
CA GLN A 19 -59.32 -10.02 16.74
C GLN A 19 -58.06 -10.06 15.92
N TRP A 20 -57.36 -8.93 15.90
CA TRP A 20 -56.03 -8.88 15.33
C TRP A 20 -55.17 -9.84 16.16
N ASP A 21 -55.04 -11.07 15.75
CA ASP A 21 -53.91 -11.88 16.19
C ASP A 21 -52.68 -11.05 15.84
N PRO A 22 -51.82 -10.72 16.80
CA PRO A 22 -50.57 -10.08 16.50
C PRO A 22 -49.82 -11.05 15.61
N VAL A 23 -49.98 -10.81 14.27
CA VAL A 23 -49.16 -11.48 13.26
C VAL A 23 -47.76 -11.45 13.83
N ASP A 24 -47.18 -12.61 14.06
CA ASP A 24 -45.80 -12.81 14.51
C ASP A 24 -44.93 -11.79 13.74
N GLN A 25 -44.68 -10.64 14.39
CA GLN A 25 -43.76 -9.69 13.84
C GLN A 25 -42.44 -10.47 13.72
N PRO A 26 -41.95 -10.66 12.51
CA PRO A 26 -40.67 -11.33 12.34
C PRO A 26 -39.71 -10.58 13.26
N THR A 27 -39.31 -11.26 14.34
CA THR A 27 -38.38 -10.73 15.33
C THR A 27 -37.24 -10.14 14.54
N ARG A 28 -37.20 -8.81 14.47
CA ARG A 28 -36.07 -8.10 13.81
C ARG A 28 -34.84 -8.70 14.48
N PRO A 29 -33.96 -9.32 13.70
CA PRO A 29 -32.72 -9.82 14.26
C PRO A 29 -32.09 -8.65 15.00
N SER A 30 -32.00 -8.78 16.30
CA SER A 30 -31.39 -7.75 17.15
C SER A 30 -30.03 -7.42 16.51
N ALA A 31 -29.82 -6.17 16.14
CA ALA A 31 -28.61 -5.72 15.46
C ALA A 31 -27.33 -5.90 16.33
N THR A 32 -27.52 -6.40 17.51
CA THR A 32 -26.49 -6.87 18.45
C THR A 32 -26.32 -8.39 18.33
N ALA A 33 -26.29 -8.95 17.13
CA ALA A 33 -25.74 -10.28 16.95
C ALA A 33 -24.27 -10.19 17.39
N ALA A 34 -24.03 -10.44 18.67
CA ALA A 34 -22.71 -10.50 19.26
C ALA A 34 -21.85 -11.35 18.34
N TRP A 35 -20.83 -10.75 17.73
CA TRP A 35 -19.89 -11.46 16.88
C TRP A 35 -19.40 -12.65 17.68
N SER A 36 -19.84 -13.84 17.36
CA SER A 36 -19.36 -15.03 18.05
C SER A 36 -17.85 -14.99 17.94
N GLY A 37 -17.12 -15.22 19.04
CA GLY A 37 -15.66 -15.14 19.04
C GLY A 37 -15.01 -15.91 17.87
N ARG A 38 -15.71 -16.94 17.36
CA ARG A 38 -15.31 -17.68 16.15
C ARG A 38 -15.41 -16.85 14.85
N GLY A 39 -16.40 -15.98 14.73
CA GLY A 39 -16.53 -15.10 13.57
C GLY A 39 -15.43 -14.04 13.54
N LEU A 40 -15.07 -13.50 14.70
CA LEU A 40 -13.98 -12.54 14.84
C LEU A 40 -12.63 -13.18 14.52
N VAL A 41 -12.37 -14.40 15.02
CA VAL A 41 -11.14 -15.14 14.68
C VAL A 41 -11.05 -15.42 13.19
N GLN A 42 -12.15 -15.78 12.52
CA GLN A 42 -12.15 -16.00 11.07
C GLN A 42 -11.92 -14.72 10.28
N ALA A 43 -12.51 -13.59 10.69
CA ALA A 43 -12.25 -12.31 10.09
C ALA A 43 -10.78 -11.90 10.26
N LEU A 44 -10.23 -12.07 11.46
CA LEU A 44 -8.82 -11.79 11.73
C LEU A 44 -7.88 -12.68 10.90
N LEU A 45 -8.17 -13.97 10.76
CA LEU A 45 -7.38 -14.86 9.91
C LEU A 45 -7.46 -14.47 8.44
N GLY A 46 -8.63 -14.06 7.93
CA GLY A 46 -8.79 -13.55 6.58
C GLY A 46 -8.01 -12.26 6.32
N CYS A 47 -7.91 -11.40 7.34
CA CYS A 47 -7.15 -10.16 7.28
C CYS A 47 -5.64 -10.37 7.50
N ALA A 48 -5.24 -11.40 8.25
CA ALA A 48 -3.84 -11.65 8.62
C ALA A 48 -2.94 -11.81 7.39
N GLY A 49 -3.42 -12.46 6.33
CA GLY A 49 -2.69 -12.59 5.08
C GLY A 49 -2.33 -11.23 4.46
N TRP A 50 -3.29 -10.30 4.45
CA TRP A 50 -3.08 -8.95 3.91
C TRP A 50 -2.25 -8.07 4.83
N LEU A 51 -2.41 -8.21 6.15
CA LEU A 51 -1.58 -7.50 7.12
C LEU A 51 -0.12 -7.94 7.08
N MET A 52 0.15 -9.20 6.73
CA MET A 52 1.52 -9.70 6.55
C MET A 52 2.19 -9.16 5.27
N LEU A 53 1.44 -8.66 4.30
CA LEU A 53 2.02 -8.01 3.12
C LEU A 53 2.77 -6.72 3.47
N ILE A 54 2.30 -5.96 4.46
CA ILE A 54 2.92 -4.70 4.85
C ILE A 54 4.36 -4.93 5.36
N PRO A 55 4.61 -5.77 6.38
CA PRO A 55 5.96 -6.03 6.83
C PRO A 55 6.81 -6.79 5.80
N ALA A 56 6.22 -7.69 5.00
CA ALA A 56 6.95 -8.39 3.94
C ALA A 56 7.40 -7.41 2.84
N TRP A 57 6.55 -6.48 2.45
CA TRP A 57 6.89 -5.40 1.53
C TRP A 57 7.99 -4.51 2.10
N TRP A 58 7.81 -4.05 3.35
CA TRP A 58 8.81 -3.20 4.01
C TRP A 58 10.16 -3.90 4.13
N LEU A 59 10.17 -5.20 4.44
CA LEU A 59 11.39 -6.00 4.51
C LEU A 59 12.06 -6.15 3.13
N ALA A 60 11.28 -6.34 2.07
CA ALA A 60 11.79 -6.47 0.69
C ALA A 60 12.41 -5.15 0.18
N GLU A 61 11.93 -4.00 0.68
CA GLU A 61 12.44 -2.67 0.35
C GLU A 61 13.63 -2.25 1.22
N THR A 62 14.01 -3.05 2.24
CA THR A 62 15.18 -2.74 3.08
C THR A 62 16.48 -3.28 2.49
N PRO A 63 17.60 -2.56 2.59
CA PRO A 63 18.91 -3.12 2.27
C PRO A 63 19.25 -4.27 3.24
N PRO A 64 19.87 -5.37 2.79
CA PRO A 64 20.39 -5.63 1.44
C PRO A 64 19.40 -6.30 0.48
N LEU A 65 18.11 -6.41 0.82
CA LEU A 65 17.15 -7.20 0.06
C LEU A 65 16.58 -6.45 -1.16
N VAL A 66 16.57 -5.11 -1.09
CA VAL A 66 16.11 -4.25 -2.19
C VAL A 66 16.89 -4.56 -3.49
N GLY A 67 16.13 -4.80 -4.56
CA GLY A 67 16.70 -5.13 -5.86
C GLY A 67 17.40 -6.50 -5.92
N SER A 68 17.43 -7.26 -4.82
CA SER A 68 18.04 -8.59 -4.81
C SER A 68 17.06 -9.66 -5.31
N PHE A 69 17.60 -10.72 -5.87
CA PHE A 69 16.81 -11.89 -6.26
C PHE A 69 16.03 -12.47 -5.06
N VAL A 70 16.65 -12.47 -3.87
CA VAL A 70 16.02 -12.96 -2.64
C VAL A 70 14.84 -12.07 -2.23
N GLY A 71 14.99 -10.75 -2.30
CA GLY A 71 13.90 -9.80 -1.99
C GLY A 71 12.71 -9.97 -2.94
N TRP A 72 12.96 -10.18 -4.22
CA TRP A 72 11.91 -10.43 -5.20
C TRP A 72 11.14 -11.73 -4.90
N TRP A 73 11.85 -12.83 -4.61
CA TRP A 73 11.22 -14.10 -4.23
C TRP A 73 10.44 -14.01 -2.94
N LEU A 74 10.96 -13.30 -1.95
CA LEU A 74 10.29 -13.10 -0.67
C LEU A 74 8.96 -12.35 -0.87
N SER A 75 8.97 -11.29 -1.67
CA SER A 75 7.77 -10.53 -2.02
C SER A 75 6.76 -11.39 -2.76
N LEU A 76 7.21 -12.16 -3.76
CA LEU A 76 6.35 -13.07 -4.51
C LEU A 76 5.70 -14.10 -3.59
N LEU A 77 6.47 -14.74 -2.72
CA LEU A 77 5.96 -15.74 -1.77
C LEU A 77 4.97 -15.11 -0.78
N ALA A 78 5.24 -13.90 -0.29
CA ALA A 78 4.33 -13.19 0.60
C ALA A 78 2.98 -12.89 -0.08
N VAL A 79 3.00 -12.44 -1.33
CA VAL A 79 1.79 -12.20 -2.13
C VAL A 79 1.02 -13.50 -2.37
N LEU A 80 1.70 -14.56 -2.79
CA LEU A 80 1.07 -15.87 -3.01
C LEU A 80 0.44 -16.41 -1.73
N PHE A 81 1.13 -16.28 -0.60
CA PHE A 81 0.61 -16.69 0.70
C PHE A 81 -0.63 -15.88 1.09
N ALA A 82 -0.61 -14.56 0.95
CA ALA A 82 -1.75 -13.69 1.23
C ALA A 82 -2.96 -14.04 0.36
N VAL A 83 -2.76 -14.27 -0.93
CA VAL A 83 -3.82 -14.69 -1.85
C VAL A 83 -4.40 -16.05 -1.46
N PHE A 84 -3.54 -17.03 -1.15
CA PHE A 84 -3.97 -18.36 -0.73
C PHE A 84 -4.80 -18.32 0.56
N VAL A 85 -4.32 -17.61 1.58
CA VAL A 85 -5.04 -17.44 2.87
C VAL A 85 -6.38 -16.74 2.65
N SER A 86 -6.42 -15.72 1.77
CA SER A 86 -7.64 -14.99 1.45
C SER A 86 -8.67 -15.90 0.75
N ILE A 87 -8.24 -16.67 -0.25
CA ILE A 87 -9.12 -17.62 -0.95
C ILE A 87 -9.67 -18.66 0.03
N ALA A 88 -8.81 -19.24 0.87
CA ALA A 88 -9.23 -20.20 1.88
C ALA A 88 -10.25 -19.61 2.85
N ALA A 89 -10.02 -18.38 3.33
CA ALA A 89 -10.96 -17.69 4.23
C ALA A 89 -12.32 -17.42 3.55
N ILE A 90 -12.33 -17.00 2.29
CA ILE A 90 -13.56 -16.78 1.52
C ILE A 90 -14.32 -18.10 1.32
N LEU A 91 -13.64 -19.16 0.93
CA LEU A 91 -14.26 -20.49 0.75
C LEU A 91 -14.90 -21.00 2.05
N ILE A 92 -14.18 -20.90 3.18
CA ILE A 92 -14.70 -21.28 4.48
C ILE A 92 -15.92 -20.41 4.86
N ALA A 93 -15.88 -19.11 4.61
CA ALA A 93 -16.99 -18.20 4.84
C ALA A 93 -18.21 -18.54 3.97
N CYS A 94 -18.02 -18.88 2.70
CA CYS A 94 -19.09 -19.32 1.80
C CYS A 94 -19.73 -20.62 2.26
N VAL A 95 -18.94 -21.63 2.63
CA VAL A 95 -19.45 -22.92 3.14
C VAL A 95 -20.26 -22.72 4.41
N ARG A 96 -19.83 -21.79 5.27
CA ARG A 96 -20.53 -21.48 6.55
C ARG A 96 -21.66 -20.47 6.40
N ARG A 97 -22.00 -20.04 5.19
CA ARG A 97 -23.00 -19.01 4.89
C ARG A 97 -22.78 -17.68 5.64
N SER A 98 -21.56 -17.35 6.01
CA SER A 98 -21.22 -16.10 6.69
C SER A 98 -20.80 -15.02 5.65
N TRP A 99 -21.75 -14.58 4.85
CA TRP A 99 -21.52 -13.62 3.76
C TRP A 99 -20.88 -12.31 4.22
N GLY A 100 -21.16 -11.87 5.47
CA GLY A 100 -20.54 -10.65 6.01
C GLY A 100 -19.03 -10.75 6.12
N VAL A 101 -18.48 -11.89 6.55
CA VAL A 101 -17.04 -12.11 6.63
C VAL A 101 -16.40 -12.14 5.25
N ALA A 102 -17.07 -12.77 4.28
CA ALA A 102 -16.58 -12.82 2.89
C ALA A 102 -16.49 -11.42 2.28
N LEU A 103 -17.53 -10.58 2.47
CA LEU A 103 -17.54 -9.20 1.97
C LEU A 103 -16.46 -8.34 2.62
N VAL A 104 -16.25 -8.44 3.94
CA VAL A 104 -15.18 -7.70 4.63
C VAL A 104 -13.82 -8.12 4.11
N SER A 105 -13.55 -9.42 3.97
CA SER A 105 -12.28 -9.91 3.42
C SER A 105 -12.04 -9.42 1.99
N LEU A 106 -13.06 -9.44 1.14
CA LEU A 106 -12.98 -8.95 -0.24
C LEU A 106 -12.72 -7.43 -0.30
N SER A 107 -13.41 -6.67 0.55
CA SER A 107 -13.22 -5.21 0.63
C SER A 107 -11.82 -4.84 1.09
N LEU A 108 -11.27 -5.55 2.07
CA LEU A 108 -9.90 -5.36 2.53
C LEU A 108 -8.87 -5.75 1.46
N ALA A 109 -9.11 -6.84 0.74
CA ALA A 109 -8.26 -7.24 -0.39
C ALA A 109 -8.24 -6.16 -1.48
N ALA A 110 -9.41 -5.65 -1.84
CA ALA A 110 -9.54 -4.58 -2.84
C ALA A 110 -8.86 -3.29 -2.36
N ALA A 111 -9.08 -2.88 -1.10
CA ALA A 111 -8.43 -1.71 -0.52
C ALA A 111 -6.90 -1.85 -0.49
N ALA A 112 -6.38 -3.00 -0.05
CA ALA A 112 -4.95 -3.28 -0.04
C ALA A 112 -4.35 -3.24 -1.45
N SER A 113 -5.04 -3.82 -2.44
CA SER A 113 -4.61 -3.78 -3.84
C SER A 113 -4.55 -2.36 -4.40
N VAL A 114 -5.55 -1.52 -4.09
CA VAL A 114 -5.56 -0.11 -4.50
C VAL A 114 -4.44 0.67 -3.81
N VAL A 115 -4.22 0.44 -2.51
CA VAL A 115 -3.12 1.10 -1.78
C VAL A 115 -1.78 0.72 -2.39
N VAL A 116 -1.52 -0.57 -2.57
CA VAL A 116 -0.26 -1.07 -3.16
C VAL A 116 -0.06 -0.55 -4.59
N SER A 117 -1.11 -0.51 -5.41
CA SER A 117 -1.01 -0.02 -6.80
C SER A 117 -0.78 1.49 -6.91
N ARG A 118 -1.15 2.25 -5.88
CA ARG A 118 -0.98 3.72 -5.84
C ARG A 118 0.27 4.17 -5.09
N GLN A 119 0.87 3.29 -4.29
CA GLN A 119 2.12 3.61 -3.63
C GLN A 119 3.26 3.50 -4.63
N ASP A 120 3.90 4.64 -4.89
CA ASP A 120 5.23 4.63 -5.48
C ASP A 120 6.18 4.16 -4.37
N SER A 121 6.44 2.86 -4.36
CA SER A 121 7.14 2.15 -3.28
C SER A 121 8.54 2.70 -2.98
N GLN A 122 9.10 3.43 -3.94
CA GLN A 122 10.46 3.94 -3.86
C GLN A 122 10.56 5.35 -3.26
N VAL A 123 9.44 6.08 -3.16
CA VAL A 123 9.45 7.48 -2.70
C VAL A 123 9.86 7.61 -1.24
N TYR A 124 9.22 6.87 -0.34
CA TYR A 124 9.49 6.94 1.09
C TYR A 124 10.91 6.49 1.49
N PRO A 125 11.43 5.35 0.99
CA PRO A 125 12.79 4.93 1.29
C PRO A 125 13.83 5.93 0.79
N VAL A 126 13.64 6.56 -0.37
CA VAL A 126 14.58 7.55 -0.91
C VAL A 126 14.64 8.80 -0.05
N GLU A 127 13.46 9.38 0.30
CA GLU A 127 13.42 10.55 1.18
C GLU A 127 14.01 10.27 2.57
N TYR A 128 13.68 9.13 3.14
CA TYR A 128 14.22 8.74 4.44
C TYR A 128 15.74 8.64 4.41
N ARG A 129 16.30 7.98 3.39
CA ARG A 129 17.75 7.84 3.22
C ARG A 129 18.43 9.19 2.96
N TYR A 130 17.83 10.04 2.13
CA TYR A 130 18.33 11.38 1.90
C TYR A 130 18.43 12.15 3.21
N ARG A 131 17.36 12.21 4.01
CA ARG A 131 17.33 12.93 5.29
C ARG A 131 18.37 12.39 6.28
N LEU A 132 18.52 11.07 6.33
CA LEU A 132 19.48 10.43 7.23
C LEU A 132 20.94 10.77 6.89
N HIS A 133 21.24 11.01 5.61
CA HIS A 133 22.60 11.25 5.12
C HIS A 133 22.80 12.67 4.58
N GLN A 134 21.90 13.59 4.89
CA GLN A 134 21.91 14.95 4.35
C GLN A 134 23.26 15.67 4.57
N ALA A 135 23.87 15.54 5.75
CA ALA A 135 25.14 16.17 6.05
C ALA A 135 26.28 15.63 5.16
N ALA A 136 26.36 14.29 5.01
CA ALA A 136 27.38 13.66 4.17
C ALA A 136 27.17 13.97 2.68
N LEU A 137 25.92 14.06 2.25
CA LEU A 137 25.55 14.46 0.88
C LEU A 137 25.91 15.94 0.62
N ALA A 138 25.75 16.83 1.61
CA ALA A 138 26.16 18.22 1.52
C ALA A 138 27.69 18.36 1.35
N GLU A 139 28.47 17.61 2.13
CA GLU A 139 29.94 17.58 2.00
C GLU A 139 30.37 17.07 0.61
N LEU A 140 29.67 16.05 0.09
CA LEU A 140 29.94 15.51 -1.23
C LEU A 140 29.66 16.57 -2.33
N VAL A 141 28.58 17.35 -2.18
CA VAL A 141 28.25 18.47 -3.10
C VAL A 141 29.31 19.57 -3.05
N GLU A 142 29.83 19.90 -1.87
CA GLU A 142 30.90 20.88 -1.74
C GLU A 142 32.17 20.41 -2.47
N GLY A 143 32.52 19.13 -2.33
CA GLY A 143 33.62 18.53 -3.08
C GLY A 143 33.40 18.59 -4.59
N TYR A 144 32.18 18.31 -5.04
CA TYR A 144 31.79 18.36 -6.45
C TYR A 144 31.86 19.81 -7.01
N ARG A 145 31.26 20.78 -6.30
CA ARG A 145 31.30 22.20 -6.68
C ARG A 145 32.71 22.76 -6.72
N ALA A 146 33.59 22.27 -5.85
CA ALA A 146 35.01 22.65 -5.84
C ALA A 146 35.84 21.99 -6.97
N GLY A 147 35.21 21.18 -7.81
CA GLY A 147 35.92 20.47 -8.91
C GLY A 147 36.87 19.39 -8.41
N ARG A 148 36.72 18.92 -7.17
CA ARG A 148 37.58 17.87 -6.57
C ARG A 148 37.12 16.46 -6.93
N LEU A 149 35.91 16.33 -7.46
CA LEU A 149 35.31 15.05 -7.82
C LEU A 149 35.10 15.02 -9.33
N ASP A 150 35.64 14.01 -9.97
CA ASP A 150 35.47 13.76 -11.41
C ASP A 150 35.50 12.25 -11.67
N GLY A 151 34.63 11.79 -12.58
CA GLY A 151 34.50 10.37 -12.90
C GLY A 151 33.96 9.53 -11.77
N GLY A 152 34.50 8.33 -11.60
CA GLY A 152 34.10 7.40 -10.54
C GLY A 152 34.67 7.82 -9.19
N VAL A 153 33.79 8.03 -8.22
CA VAL A 153 34.14 8.47 -6.86
C VAL A 153 33.81 7.34 -5.89
N THR A 154 34.82 6.95 -5.08
CA THR A 154 34.59 6.00 -3.99
C THR A 154 34.09 6.76 -2.75
N LEU A 155 32.91 6.40 -2.29
CA LEU A 155 32.31 7.03 -1.11
C LEU A 155 32.94 6.55 0.19
N PRO A 156 32.99 7.39 1.24
CA PRO A 156 33.41 7.02 2.56
C PRO A 156 32.61 5.84 3.14
N ALA A 157 33.18 5.13 4.10
CA ALA A 157 32.57 3.91 4.65
C ALA A 157 31.24 4.18 5.40
N ASP A 158 31.06 5.35 5.97
CA ASP A 158 29.85 5.81 6.65
C ASP A 158 28.68 6.05 5.67
N MET A 159 28.96 6.29 4.40
CA MET A 159 27.93 6.40 3.35
C MET A 159 27.50 5.05 2.77
N ARG A 160 28.05 3.92 3.20
CA ARG A 160 27.66 2.60 2.69
C ARG A 160 26.22 2.20 3.02
N SER A 161 25.64 2.77 4.07
CA SER A 161 24.23 2.59 4.39
C SER A 161 23.32 3.31 3.39
N LEU A 162 23.79 4.41 2.79
CA LEU A 162 23.10 5.09 1.69
C LEU A 162 23.35 4.39 0.36
N CYS A 163 24.61 4.15 0.06
CA CYS A 163 25.08 3.58 -1.20
C CYS A 163 25.84 2.27 -0.91
N PRO A 164 25.17 1.10 -0.97
CA PRO A 164 25.80 -0.18 -0.66
C PRO A 164 26.98 -0.52 -1.56
N SER A 165 26.97 -0.07 -2.81
CA SER A 165 28.11 -0.23 -3.74
C SER A 165 29.31 0.63 -3.35
N GLY A 166 29.12 1.67 -2.54
CA GLY A 166 30.13 2.65 -2.19
C GLY A 166 30.56 3.52 -3.39
N PHE A 167 29.75 3.61 -4.42
CA PHE A 167 30.13 4.24 -5.68
C PHE A 167 29.26 5.44 -6.02
N ALA A 168 29.89 6.55 -6.34
CA ALA A 168 29.26 7.71 -6.94
C ALA A 168 29.93 8.03 -8.28
N TYR A 169 29.26 8.74 -9.13
CA TYR A 169 29.76 9.18 -10.40
C TYR A 169 29.58 10.69 -10.55
N ALA A 170 30.67 11.40 -10.77
CA ALA A 170 30.68 12.84 -11.01
C ALA A 170 30.93 13.12 -12.48
N SER A 171 30.04 13.86 -13.11
CA SER A 171 30.20 14.42 -14.43
C SER A 171 30.15 15.94 -14.36
N PRO A 172 30.50 16.69 -15.43
CA PRO A 172 30.45 18.15 -15.38
C PRO A 172 29.09 18.76 -15.04
N THR A 173 27.99 18.02 -15.26
CA THR A 173 26.62 18.53 -15.09
C THR A 173 25.86 17.90 -13.93
N VAL A 174 26.29 16.72 -13.48
CA VAL A 174 25.56 15.95 -12.48
C VAL A 174 26.49 15.12 -11.60
N LEU A 175 26.17 15.05 -10.31
CA LEU A 175 26.79 14.12 -9.38
C LEU A 175 25.73 13.06 -9.03
N PHE A 176 25.99 11.81 -9.40
CA PHE A 176 25.08 10.69 -9.16
C PHE A 176 25.60 9.79 -8.03
N VAL A 177 24.72 9.44 -7.11
CA VAL A 177 24.97 8.49 -6.00
C VAL A 177 24.01 7.35 -6.14
N GLN A 178 24.51 6.15 -6.36
CA GLN A 178 23.69 4.96 -6.52
C GLN A 178 23.12 4.49 -5.19
N LEU A 179 21.79 4.46 -5.06
CA LEU A 179 21.13 3.93 -3.87
C LEU A 179 20.99 2.42 -3.93
N TRP A 180 20.58 1.90 -5.07
CA TRP A 180 20.49 0.46 -5.34
C TRP A 180 20.57 0.16 -6.83
N GLN A 181 20.79 -1.09 -7.11
CA GLN A 181 20.92 -1.64 -8.44
C GLN A 181 20.09 -2.93 -8.49
N ASN A 182 19.49 -3.23 -9.64
CA ASN A 182 18.80 -4.49 -9.79
C ASN A 182 19.80 -5.66 -9.72
N TRP A 183 19.28 -6.87 -9.48
CA TRP A 183 20.12 -8.07 -9.32
C TRP A 183 20.93 -8.44 -10.60
N ARG A 184 20.53 -7.94 -11.77
CA ARG A 184 21.25 -8.12 -13.04
C ARG A 184 22.26 -7.04 -13.31
N ALA A 185 22.31 -6.02 -12.47
CA ALA A 185 23.13 -4.83 -12.67
C ALA A 185 22.79 -4.04 -13.96
N GLU A 186 21.58 -4.25 -14.50
CA GLU A 186 21.14 -3.61 -15.76
C GLU A 186 20.49 -2.25 -15.52
N SER A 187 19.94 -2.00 -14.33
CA SER A 187 19.34 -0.72 -13.97
C SER A 187 19.71 -0.32 -12.56
N GLY A 188 19.95 0.96 -12.36
CA GLY A 188 20.26 1.53 -11.08
C GLY A 188 19.37 2.72 -10.77
N THR A 189 18.97 2.84 -9.50
CA THR A 189 18.23 3.98 -9.00
C THR A 189 19.10 4.73 -8.01
N GLY A 190 19.02 6.05 -8.00
CA GLY A 190 19.89 6.83 -7.14
C GLY A 190 19.42 8.24 -6.89
N LEU A 191 20.30 8.99 -6.24
CA LEU A 191 20.19 10.43 -6.08
C LEU A 191 21.13 11.12 -7.05
N ALA A 192 20.63 12.10 -7.78
CA ALA A 192 21.45 12.96 -8.61
C ALA A 192 21.37 14.40 -8.12
N TYR A 193 22.51 15.00 -7.90
CA TYR A 193 22.62 16.42 -7.62
C TYR A 193 22.80 17.19 -8.91
N PHE A 194 21.96 18.20 -9.13
CA PHE A 194 22.05 19.13 -10.25
C PHE A 194 22.36 20.54 -9.75
N ALA A 195 23.40 21.14 -10.28
CA ALA A 195 23.72 22.54 -9.97
C ALA A 195 22.66 23.51 -10.54
N VAL A 196 22.00 23.10 -11.60
CA VAL A 196 20.86 23.79 -12.23
C VAL A 196 19.73 22.79 -12.32
N PRO A 197 18.50 23.14 -11.90
CA PRO A 197 17.35 22.22 -11.96
C PRO A 197 17.25 21.55 -13.34
N PRO A 198 17.08 20.21 -13.38
CA PRO A 198 17.00 19.51 -14.64
C PRO A 198 15.74 19.89 -15.40
N THR A 199 15.86 20.03 -16.72
CA THR A 199 14.71 20.11 -17.63
C THR A 199 14.33 18.71 -18.09
N GLU A 200 13.05 18.43 -18.28
CA GLU A 200 12.64 17.15 -18.86
C GLU A 200 13.05 17.06 -20.35
N PRO A 201 13.59 15.95 -20.78
CA PRO A 201 14.12 14.76 -20.09
C PRO A 201 15.65 14.78 -19.99
N THR A 202 16.22 15.26 -18.89
CA THR A 202 17.68 15.25 -18.70
C THR A 202 18.15 13.83 -18.36
N PRO A 203 18.84 13.10 -19.24
CA PRO A 203 19.31 11.76 -18.93
C PRO A 203 20.50 11.82 -17.97
N VAL A 204 20.52 10.91 -17.01
CA VAL A 204 21.62 10.69 -16.07
C VAL A 204 22.17 9.29 -16.28
N THR A 205 23.46 9.18 -16.55
CA THR A 205 24.10 7.86 -16.61
C THR A 205 24.17 7.29 -15.20
N THR A 206 23.55 6.16 -14.98
CA THR A 206 23.65 5.42 -13.73
C THR A 206 24.93 4.58 -13.69
N ALA A 207 25.29 4.08 -12.53
CA ALA A 207 26.54 3.30 -12.36
C ALA A 207 26.59 2.01 -13.21
N SER A 208 25.45 1.53 -13.67
CA SER A 208 25.35 0.39 -14.59
C SER A 208 25.55 0.76 -16.06
N GLY A 209 25.66 2.04 -16.37
CA GLY A 209 25.75 2.54 -17.75
C GLY A 209 24.40 2.79 -18.43
N ASP A 210 23.30 2.46 -17.75
CA ASP A 210 21.94 2.79 -18.20
C ASP A 210 21.63 4.27 -18.02
N LEU A 211 20.60 4.73 -18.69
CA LEU A 211 20.08 6.08 -18.56
C LEU A 211 18.89 6.09 -17.59
N GLY A 212 19.05 6.80 -16.48
CA GLY A 212 17.96 7.15 -15.58
C GLY A 212 17.47 8.56 -15.84
N TYR A 213 16.26 8.85 -15.38
CA TYR A 213 15.66 10.18 -15.53
C TYR A 213 15.24 10.74 -14.18
N PRO A 214 15.44 12.05 -13.95
CA PRO A 214 14.99 12.69 -12.73
C PRO A 214 13.45 12.62 -12.64
N LYS A 215 12.97 12.05 -11.53
CA LYS A 215 11.55 11.87 -11.28
C LYS A 215 10.99 12.94 -10.37
N ARG A 216 11.73 13.26 -9.30
CA ARG A 216 11.29 14.19 -8.29
C ARG A 216 12.46 14.78 -7.52
N GLU A 217 12.35 16.07 -7.17
CA GLU A 217 13.27 16.70 -6.24
C GLU A 217 13.04 16.18 -4.81
N VAL A 218 14.11 15.82 -4.14
CA VAL A 218 14.11 15.32 -2.77
C VAL A 218 14.49 16.43 -1.79
N GLY A 219 15.34 17.35 -2.20
CA GLY A 219 15.78 18.54 -1.46
C GLY A 219 17.17 19.00 -1.86
N ASP A 220 17.45 20.28 -1.62
CA ASP A 220 18.77 20.89 -1.80
C ASP A 220 19.42 20.62 -3.16
N GLY A 221 18.64 20.56 -4.23
CA GLY A 221 19.10 20.26 -5.58
C GLY A 221 19.36 18.78 -5.86
N TRP A 222 19.02 17.88 -4.91
CA TRP A 222 19.03 16.44 -5.10
C TRP A 222 17.71 15.94 -5.70
N TRP A 223 17.83 15.11 -6.70
CA TRP A 223 16.71 14.50 -7.40
C TRP A 223 16.78 12.99 -7.32
N TRP A 224 15.65 12.37 -7.12
CA TRP A 224 15.52 10.93 -7.31
C TRP A 224 15.53 10.62 -8.81
N VAL A 225 16.40 9.68 -9.19
CA VAL A 225 16.60 9.20 -10.56
C VAL A 225 16.26 7.71 -10.64
N ALA A 226 15.39 7.38 -11.59
CA ALA A 226 14.99 6.00 -11.88
C ALA A 226 14.67 5.80 -13.37
#